data_13e892c97701466318046e76254c4d26
#
_entry.id   13e892c97701466318046e76254c4d26
#
_cell.length_a   1.000
_cell.length_b   1.000
_cell.length_c   1.000
_cell.angle_alpha   90.00
_cell.angle_beta   90.00
_cell.angle_gamma   90.00
#
_symmetry.space_group_name_H-M   'P 1'
#
loop_
_entity.id
_entity.type
_entity.pdbx_description
1 polymer ?
#
loop_
_entity_poly.entity_id
_entity_poly.type
_entity_poly.pdbx_seq_one_letter_code
_entity_poly.pdbx_strand_id
1 'polypeptide(L)'
;MKIKFLPLIVIIVAFVIAGLMSLTKPDSLELESPNREVAVKTAVIQKSQVQLKVKSQGTVQPLTKTMLVSEVSGIVMALAPQFEVGGTFAKGDVLIKLDPADYQVAKQRADAQLQSAKAQLLSEQARSTQAKKEWEMTGRPLSEAPVLALRSPFLAEAQSRLLQAQAEVKQAELKLQRTVIRAPYAGMISATMVDVGQYVTIGARLGETFAIDFAEIRLPMTDKDLSKLGWSATSADQSIFNKNMVQLKSTVNGEIVTWQAVLVRSEGTIEQSSRVQYLVAQVADPYNIKGVVDRPRLLIGSFVEAMVSGKMIDDVYTLPRHALRSNNRVATVDSDQRLKLLA
;
A
#
# COMPACT_ATOMS: atom_id res chain seq x y z
N MET A 1 -26.76 -117.04 6.90
CA MET A 1 -25.38 -116.59 6.79
C MET A 1 -25.22 -115.82 5.50
N LYS A 2 -24.90 -114.60 5.48
CA LYS A 2 -24.51 -113.69 4.36
C LYS A 2 -25.23 -112.34 4.46
N ILE A 3 -24.63 -111.37 4.94
CA ILE A 3 -24.77 -109.93 4.51
C ILE A 3 -23.95 -109.03 5.51
N LYS A 4 -22.79 -109.48 5.96
CA LYS A 4 -21.94 -108.66 6.83
C LYS A 4 -20.81 -107.89 6.09
N PHE A 5 -20.69 -108.04 4.79
CA PHE A 5 -19.62 -107.41 3.98
C PHE A 5 -20.13 -106.29 3.07
N LEU A 6 -21.42 -106.08 2.97
CA LEU A 6 -21.98 -105.06 2.09
C LEU A 6 -21.53 -103.58 2.41
N PRO A 7 -21.46 -103.16 3.68
CA PRO A 7 -21.01 -101.82 3.99
C PRO A 7 -19.52 -101.59 3.66
N LEU A 8 -18.69 -102.65 3.78
CA LEU A 8 -17.26 -102.52 3.50
C LEU A 8 -17.02 -102.35 1.99
N ILE A 9 -17.77 -103.06 1.12
CA ILE A 9 -17.71 -102.90 -0.32
C ILE A 9 -18.14 -101.52 -0.79
N VAL A 10 -19.16 -100.96 -0.16
CA VAL A 10 -19.61 -99.58 -0.46
C VAL A 10 -18.58 -98.56 -0.13
N ILE A 11 -17.87 -98.73 1.00
CA ILE A 11 -16.77 -97.79 1.40
C ILE A 11 -15.60 -97.89 0.42
N ILE A 12 -15.23 -99.07 -0.01
CA ILE A 12 -14.14 -99.27 -0.98
C ILE A 12 -14.49 -98.70 -2.34
N VAL A 13 -15.74 -98.89 -2.80
CA VAL A 13 -16.22 -98.26 -4.05
C VAL A 13 -16.24 -96.77 -3.98
N ALA A 14 -16.67 -96.16 -2.81
CA ALA A 14 -16.63 -94.76 -2.63
C ALA A 14 -15.22 -94.20 -2.65
N PHE A 15 -14.24 -94.84 -2.04
CA PHE A 15 -12.83 -94.46 -2.10
C PHE A 15 -12.23 -94.56 -3.50
N VAL A 16 -12.63 -95.56 -4.29
CA VAL A 16 -12.19 -95.71 -5.67
C VAL A 16 -12.77 -94.58 -6.54
N ILE A 17 -14.05 -94.32 -6.37
CA ILE A 17 -14.67 -93.19 -7.09
C ILE A 17 -14.06 -91.83 -6.69
N ALA A 18 -13.80 -91.64 -5.41
CA ALA A 18 -13.13 -90.36 -4.93
C ALA A 18 -11.68 -90.28 -5.47
N GLY A 19 -10.97 -91.43 -5.55
CA GLY A 19 -9.62 -91.48 -6.17
C GLY A 19 -9.67 -91.19 -7.65
N LEU A 20 -10.63 -91.75 -8.38
CA LEU A 20 -10.81 -91.43 -9.82
C LEU A 20 -11.17 -89.98 -10.06
N MET A 21 -12.05 -89.39 -9.23
CA MET A 21 -12.39 -88.00 -9.32
C MET A 21 -11.19 -87.06 -9.00
N SER A 22 -10.28 -87.55 -8.14
CA SER A 22 -9.06 -86.75 -7.83
C SER A 22 -8.05 -86.77 -8.98
N LEU A 23 -8.00 -87.90 -9.77
CA LEU A 23 -7.16 -88.02 -10.96
C LEU A 23 -7.71 -87.27 -12.20
N THR A 24 -9.01 -86.96 -12.22
CA THR A 24 -9.66 -86.17 -13.29
C THR A 24 -9.88 -84.70 -12.94
N LYS A 25 -9.17 -84.19 -11.91
CA LYS A 25 -9.17 -82.74 -11.73
C LYS A 25 -8.61 -82.08 -12.97
N PRO A 26 -9.40 -81.26 -13.70
CA PRO A 26 -8.82 -80.46 -14.75
C PRO A 26 -7.84 -79.50 -14.14
N ASP A 27 -6.63 -79.42 -14.67
CA ASP A 27 -5.69 -78.37 -14.34
C ASP A 27 -6.46 -77.04 -14.38
N SER A 28 -6.42 -76.27 -13.29
CA SER A 28 -6.94 -74.96 -13.29
C SER A 28 -6.21 -74.18 -14.36
N LEU A 29 -6.87 -73.94 -15.48
CA LEU A 29 -6.37 -72.98 -16.46
C LEU A 29 -6.11 -71.68 -15.69
N GLU A 30 -4.85 -71.41 -15.42
CA GLU A 30 -4.39 -70.10 -15.01
C GLU A 30 -4.79 -69.18 -16.15
N LEU A 31 -5.95 -68.54 -16.00
CA LEU A 31 -6.35 -67.47 -16.90
C LEU A 31 -5.28 -66.39 -16.78
N GLU A 32 -4.28 -66.44 -17.69
CA GLU A 32 -3.44 -65.28 -17.94
C GLU A 32 -4.38 -64.09 -18.05
N SER A 33 -4.34 -63.26 -17.03
CA SER A 33 -5.08 -62.00 -17.06
C SER A 33 -4.75 -61.29 -18.36
N PRO A 34 -5.70 -61.05 -19.25
CA PRO A 34 -5.39 -60.36 -20.48
C PRO A 34 -4.65 -59.10 -20.13
N ASN A 35 -3.42 -58.99 -20.61
CA ASN A 35 -2.61 -57.80 -20.46
C ASN A 35 -3.42 -56.64 -21.11
N ARG A 36 -4.31 -55.99 -20.32
CA ARG A 36 -5.14 -54.89 -20.81
C ARG A 36 -4.21 -53.74 -21.08
N GLU A 37 -3.88 -53.57 -22.34
CA GLU A 37 -3.23 -52.35 -22.80
C GLU A 37 -4.13 -51.18 -22.48
N VAL A 38 -3.69 -50.33 -21.54
CA VAL A 38 -4.41 -49.13 -21.17
C VAL A 38 -3.85 -48.00 -22.02
N ALA A 39 -4.67 -47.50 -22.94
CA ALA A 39 -4.29 -46.31 -23.70
C ALA A 39 -4.11 -45.13 -22.78
N VAL A 40 -2.90 -44.59 -22.70
CA VAL A 40 -2.55 -43.40 -21.90
C VAL A 40 -2.10 -42.30 -22.84
N LYS A 41 -2.56 -41.09 -22.57
CA LYS A 41 -2.09 -39.89 -23.28
C LYS A 41 -0.76 -39.46 -22.66
N THR A 42 0.31 -39.54 -23.43
CA THR A 42 1.63 -39.10 -23.01
C THR A 42 1.94 -37.69 -23.53
N ALA A 43 2.73 -36.94 -22.78
CA ALA A 43 3.27 -35.64 -23.19
C ALA A 43 4.79 -35.68 -22.99
N VAL A 44 5.52 -35.25 -24.00
CA VAL A 44 6.97 -35.06 -23.89
C VAL A 44 7.22 -33.75 -23.13
N ILE A 45 7.94 -33.87 -22.03
CA ILE A 45 8.32 -32.72 -21.21
C ILE A 45 9.78 -32.36 -21.44
N GLN A 46 10.02 -31.05 -21.57
CA GLN A 46 11.37 -30.53 -21.70
C GLN A 46 11.68 -29.65 -20.49
N LYS A 47 12.94 -29.55 -20.15
CA LYS A 47 13.39 -28.58 -19.16
C LYS A 47 13.09 -27.18 -19.64
N SER A 48 12.52 -26.38 -18.78
CA SER A 48 12.17 -25.00 -19.07
C SER A 48 12.49 -24.11 -17.90
N GLN A 49 12.63 -22.82 -18.18
CA GLN A 49 12.72 -21.79 -17.17
C GLN A 49 11.30 -21.42 -16.74
N VAL A 50 11.04 -21.41 -15.45
CA VAL A 50 9.73 -21.09 -14.88
C VAL A 50 9.83 -19.97 -13.87
N GLN A 51 9.03 -18.92 -14.08
CA GLN A 51 8.86 -17.86 -13.10
C GLN A 51 7.83 -18.29 -12.05
N LEU A 52 8.25 -18.33 -10.79
CA LEU A 52 7.32 -18.59 -9.69
C LEU A 52 6.33 -17.43 -9.57
N LYS A 53 5.10 -17.77 -9.22
CA LYS A 53 4.04 -16.79 -8.98
C LYS A 53 3.46 -17.00 -7.59
N VAL A 54 3.32 -15.93 -6.84
CA VAL A 54 2.72 -15.94 -5.50
C VAL A 54 1.38 -15.23 -5.58
N LYS A 55 0.34 -15.90 -5.09
CA LYS A 55 -0.99 -15.32 -4.97
C LYS A 55 -1.16 -14.69 -3.60
N SER A 56 -1.71 -13.51 -3.56
CA SER A 56 -2.13 -12.83 -2.36
C SER A 56 -3.39 -12.02 -2.65
N GLN A 57 -3.90 -11.31 -1.66
CA GLN A 57 -5.09 -10.49 -1.80
C GLN A 57 -5.03 -9.33 -0.82
N GLY A 58 -5.71 -8.24 -1.14
CA GLY A 58 -5.72 -7.07 -0.27
C GLY A 58 -6.77 -6.06 -0.66
N THR A 59 -6.93 -5.06 0.20
CA THR A 59 -7.82 -3.93 -0.05
C THR A 59 -7.01 -2.74 -0.54
N VAL A 60 -7.52 -2.08 -1.54
CA VAL A 60 -6.93 -0.85 -2.13
C VAL A 60 -7.09 0.29 -1.13
N GLN A 61 -5.99 0.93 -0.76
CA GLN A 61 -5.95 2.06 0.16
C GLN A 61 -5.26 3.25 -0.51
N PRO A 62 -5.60 4.49 -0.15
CA PRO A 62 -4.87 5.64 -0.65
C PRO A 62 -3.48 5.71 0.01
N LEU A 63 -2.47 6.18 -0.72
CA LEU A 63 -1.15 6.44 -0.15
C LEU A 63 -1.21 7.50 0.94
N THR A 64 -2.01 8.55 0.72
CA THR A 64 -2.17 9.67 1.66
C THR A 64 -3.65 9.88 1.95
N LYS A 65 -3.99 9.91 3.22
CA LYS A 65 -5.32 10.22 3.73
C LYS A 65 -5.17 11.29 4.79
N THR A 66 -5.91 12.39 4.67
CA THR A 66 -5.76 13.57 5.53
C THR A 66 -7.09 14.02 6.07
N MET A 67 -7.14 14.24 7.37
CA MET A 67 -8.23 14.95 8.03
C MET A 67 -7.98 16.44 7.91
N LEU A 68 -8.84 17.16 7.22
CA LEU A 68 -8.82 18.62 7.17
C LEU A 68 -9.33 19.15 8.50
N VAL A 69 -8.54 20.01 9.14
CA VAL A 69 -8.90 20.66 10.40
C VAL A 69 -8.77 22.16 10.27
N SER A 70 -9.58 22.91 11.03
CA SER A 70 -9.44 24.36 11.08
C SER A 70 -8.29 24.77 11.98
N GLU A 71 -7.43 25.66 11.49
CA GLU A 71 -6.33 26.24 12.26
C GLU A 71 -6.74 27.55 12.96
N VAL A 72 -7.91 28.07 12.60
CA VAL A 72 -8.50 29.32 13.16
C VAL A 72 -9.98 29.13 13.41
N SER A 73 -10.58 29.91 14.31
CA SER A 73 -12.01 29.88 14.55
C SER A 73 -12.75 30.86 13.63
N GLY A 74 -14.01 30.57 13.31
CA GLY A 74 -14.83 31.46 12.48
C GLY A 74 -16.07 30.78 11.93
N ILE A 75 -16.93 31.55 11.28
CA ILE A 75 -18.11 31.04 10.59
C ILE A 75 -17.71 30.61 9.18
N VAL A 76 -18.20 29.45 8.72
CA VAL A 76 -18.04 28.99 7.35
C VAL A 76 -18.88 29.84 6.42
N MET A 77 -18.24 30.67 5.61
CA MET A 77 -18.90 31.56 4.64
C MET A 77 -19.25 30.81 3.32
N ALA A 78 -18.38 29.96 2.90
CA ALA A 78 -18.59 29.24 1.65
C ALA A 78 -17.82 27.90 1.63
N LEU A 79 -18.43 26.91 1.02
CA LEU A 79 -17.81 25.64 0.60
C LEU A 79 -17.64 25.67 -0.91
N ALA A 80 -16.52 25.16 -1.39
CA ALA A 80 -16.30 25.00 -2.83
C ALA A 80 -17.27 23.95 -3.41
N PRO A 81 -17.75 24.09 -4.65
CA PRO A 81 -18.66 23.11 -5.25
C PRO A 81 -18.10 21.67 -5.25
N GLN A 82 -16.78 21.55 -5.38
CA GLN A 82 -16.08 20.26 -5.31
C GLN A 82 -15.90 19.71 -3.88
N PHE A 83 -16.28 20.46 -2.84
CA PHE A 83 -16.21 20.02 -1.44
C PHE A 83 -17.43 19.18 -1.07
N GLU A 84 -17.68 18.14 -1.87
CA GLU A 84 -18.72 17.13 -1.67
C GLU A 84 -18.07 15.74 -1.72
N VAL A 85 -18.69 14.74 -1.11
CA VAL A 85 -18.19 13.36 -1.13
C VAL A 85 -18.06 12.87 -2.58
N GLY A 86 -16.85 12.44 -2.94
CA GLY A 86 -16.52 12.05 -4.33
C GLY A 86 -16.06 13.22 -5.21
N GLY A 87 -16.13 14.46 -4.75
CA GLY A 87 -15.62 15.62 -5.47
C GLY A 87 -14.09 15.59 -5.57
N THR A 88 -13.56 15.96 -6.73
CA THR A 88 -12.11 15.99 -7.04
C THR A 88 -11.59 17.42 -6.99
N PHE A 89 -10.36 17.59 -6.54
CA PHE A 89 -9.70 18.89 -6.44
C PHE A 89 -8.22 18.79 -6.79
N ALA A 90 -7.65 19.88 -7.27
CA ALA A 90 -6.23 20.04 -7.51
C ALA A 90 -5.51 20.59 -6.25
N LYS A 91 -4.18 20.41 -6.20
CA LYS A 91 -3.36 21.01 -5.13
C LYS A 91 -3.49 22.52 -5.14
N GLY A 92 -3.77 23.10 -3.97
CA GLY A 92 -3.92 24.54 -3.79
C GLY A 92 -5.34 25.08 -3.98
N ASP A 93 -6.27 24.26 -4.50
CA ASP A 93 -7.67 24.66 -4.63
C ASP A 93 -8.25 25.09 -3.30
N VAL A 94 -9.08 26.11 -3.32
CA VAL A 94 -9.81 26.55 -2.14
C VAL A 94 -10.98 25.59 -1.92
N LEU A 95 -11.00 24.96 -0.74
CA LEU A 95 -12.07 24.05 -0.36
C LEU A 95 -13.11 24.72 0.54
N ILE A 96 -12.65 25.52 1.52
CA ILE A 96 -13.52 26.14 2.52
C ILE A 96 -13.04 27.57 2.74
N LYS A 97 -13.98 28.51 2.92
CA LYS A 97 -13.70 29.87 3.31
C LYS A 97 -14.41 30.18 4.63
N LEU A 98 -13.65 30.61 5.62
CA LEU A 98 -14.16 31.15 6.87
C LEU A 98 -14.31 32.68 6.77
N ASP A 99 -15.10 33.26 7.63
CA ASP A 99 -15.24 34.71 7.72
C ASP A 99 -13.89 35.36 8.07
N PRO A 100 -13.33 36.22 7.19
CA PRO A 100 -12.04 36.84 7.40
C PRO A 100 -12.12 38.19 8.16
N ALA A 101 -13.32 38.73 8.47
CA ALA A 101 -13.50 40.10 8.91
C ALA A 101 -12.64 40.46 10.12
N ASP A 102 -12.71 39.68 11.19
CA ASP A 102 -11.93 39.92 12.41
C ASP A 102 -10.42 39.81 12.15
N TYR A 103 -10.01 38.91 11.31
CA TYR A 103 -8.60 38.71 10.94
C TYR A 103 -8.06 39.84 10.05
N GLN A 104 -8.90 40.42 9.20
CA GLN A 104 -8.57 41.60 8.41
C GLN A 104 -8.36 42.81 9.31
N VAL A 105 -9.25 43.03 10.26
CA VAL A 105 -9.12 44.11 11.25
C VAL A 105 -7.88 43.94 12.12
N ALA A 106 -7.60 42.69 12.55
CA ALA A 106 -6.39 42.40 13.32
C ALA A 106 -5.11 42.69 12.51
N LYS A 107 -5.10 42.33 11.22
CA LYS A 107 -3.98 42.67 10.32
C LYS A 107 -3.82 44.20 10.18
N GLN A 108 -4.89 44.95 9.95
CA GLN A 108 -4.84 46.40 9.84
C GLN A 108 -4.28 47.04 11.10
N ARG A 109 -4.63 46.55 12.29
CA ARG A 109 -4.08 47.05 13.57
C ARG A 109 -2.58 46.79 13.67
N ALA A 110 -2.13 45.57 13.31
CA ALA A 110 -0.72 45.22 13.30
C ALA A 110 0.08 46.08 12.28
N ASP A 111 -0.49 46.34 11.10
CA ASP A 111 0.12 47.20 10.09
C ASP A 111 0.28 48.65 10.62
N ALA A 112 -0.73 49.19 11.30
CA ALA A 112 -0.65 50.50 11.90
C ALA A 112 0.45 50.58 12.99
N GLN A 113 0.54 49.54 13.84
CA GLN A 113 1.60 49.43 14.85
C GLN A 113 2.99 49.35 14.22
N LEU A 114 3.15 48.65 13.12
CA LEU A 114 4.40 48.56 12.34
C LEU A 114 4.79 49.97 11.81
N GLN A 115 3.84 50.74 11.27
CA GLN A 115 4.13 52.12 10.81
C GLN A 115 4.56 53.03 11.95
N SER A 116 3.92 52.93 13.13
CA SER A 116 4.31 53.65 14.33
C SER A 116 5.75 53.30 14.78
N ALA A 117 6.09 51.99 14.82
CA ALA A 117 7.42 51.56 15.19
C ALA A 117 8.51 52.00 14.18
N LYS A 118 8.17 52.03 12.88
CA LYS A 118 9.07 52.60 11.84
C LYS A 118 9.33 54.06 12.04
N ALA A 119 8.29 54.87 12.32
CA ALA A 119 8.41 56.30 12.58
C ALA A 119 9.27 56.58 13.84
N GLN A 120 9.06 55.79 14.90
CA GLN A 120 9.87 55.87 16.11
C GLN A 120 11.34 55.57 15.86
N LEU A 121 11.66 54.49 15.12
CA LEU A 121 13.05 54.15 14.73
C LEU A 121 13.69 55.29 13.93
N LEU A 122 12.99 55.85 12.95
CA LEU A 122 13.48 56.97 12.15
C LEU A 122 13.79 58.19 13.02
N SER A 123 12.90 58.52 13.97
CA SER A 123 13.11 59.59 14.95
C SER A 123 14.36 59.35 15.80
N GLU A 124 14.53 58.15 16.34
CA GLU A 124 15.71 57.83 17.16
C GLU A 124 16.99 57.77 16.34
N GLN A 125 16.93 57.34 15.08
CA GLN A 125 18.09 57.42 14.16
C GLN A 125 18.52 58.86 13.92
N ALA A 126 17.56 59.76 13.67
CA ALA A 126 17.83 61.20 13.50
C ALA A 126 18.48 61.80 14.76
N ARG A 127 17.91 61.51 15.95
CA ARG A 127 18.44 61.95 17.25
C ARG A 127 19.82 61.38 17.54
N SER A 128 20.08 60.12 17.24
CA SER A 128 21.40 59.50 17.41
C SER A 128 22.45 60.15 16.47
N THR A 129 22.03 60.41 15.23
CA THR A 129 22.88 61.09 14.25
C THR A 129 23.24 62.51 14.72
N GLN A 130 22.26 63.23 15.24
CA GLN A 130 22.48 64.57 15.82
C GLN A 130 23.43 64.52 17.03
N ALA A 131 23.22 63.60 17.95
CA ALA A 131 24.06 63.42 19.13
C ALA A 131 25.51 63.06 18.77
N LYS A 132 25.72 62.28 17.70
CA LYS A 132 27.07 61.99 17.17
C LYS A 132 27.76 63.25 16.64
N LYS A 133 27.04 64.07 15.86
CA LYS A 133 27.58 65.33 15.37
C LYS A 133 27.90 66.35 16.50
N GLU A 134 27.05 66.46 17.52
CA GLU A 134 27.31 67.29 18.70
C GLU A 134 28.58 66.80 19.47
N TRP A 135 28.76 65.50 19.62
CA TRP A 135 29.95 64.95 20.25
C TRP A 135 31.22 65.28 19.43
N GLU A 136 31.22 65.10 18.11
CA GLU A 136 32.31 65.43 17.20
C GLU A 136 32.72 66.92 17.29
N MET A 137 31.76 67.84 17.48
CA MET A 137 32.03 69.24 17.67
C MET A 137 32.81 69.55 18.97
N THR A 138 32.86 68.63 19.94
CA THR A 138 33.68 68.75 21.15
C THR A 138 35.18 68.46 20.91
N GLY A 139 35.56 68.00 19.69
CA GLY A 139 36.94 67.65 19.34
C GLY A 139 37.41 66.30 19.93
N ARG A 140 36.51 65.51 20.55
CA ARG A 140 36.83 64.22 21.14
C ARG A 140 36.50 63.05 20.16
N PRO A 141 37.33 62.00 20.16
CA PRO A 141 37.05 60.85 19.32
C PRO A 141 35.77 60.14 19.74
N LEU A 142 35.01 59.59 18.76
CA LEU A 142 33.74 58.84 19.01
C LEU A 142 33.93 57.63 19.91
N SER A 143 35.15 57.07 19.98
CA SER A 143 35.51 55.92 20.83
C SER A 143 35.44 56.23 22.33
N GLU A 144 35.56 57.51 22.71
CA GLU A 144 35.47 57.94 24.09
C GLU A 144 34.04 58.37 24.48
N ALA A 145 33.13 58.37 23.53
CA ALA A 145 31.77 58.81 23.77
C ALA A 145 31.01 57.81 24.66
N PRO A 146 30.37 58.24 25.74
CA PRO A 146 29.48 57.39 26.52
C PRO A 146 28.36 56.87 25.65
N VAL A 147 28.01 55.58 25.82
CA VAL A 147 26.97 54.89 25.03
C VAL A 147 25.62 55.61 25.11
N LEU A 148 25.30 56.20 26.27
CA LEU A 148 24.08 56.98 26.45
C LEU A 148 24.14 58.34 25.71
N ALA A 149 25.32 58.97 25.63
CA ALA A 149 25.48 60.22 24.88
C ALA A 149 25.21 60.03 23.39
N LEU A 150 25.58 58.90 22.82
CA LEU A 150 25.34 58.53 21.43
C LEU A 150 23.94 57.94 21.20
N ARG A 151 23.11 57.86 22.26
CA ARG A 151 21.75 57.30 22.21
C ARG A 151 21.64 55.85 21.72
N SER A 152 22.76 55.09 21.76
CA SER A 152 22.84 53.72 21.24
C SER A 152 21.81 52.77 21.87
N PRO A 153 21.53 52.76 23.19
CA PRO A 153 20.52 51.91 23.78
C PRO A 153 19.07 52.24 23.27
N PHE A 154 18.77 53.51 23.09
CA PHE A 154 17.45 53.94 22.60
C PHE A 154 17.24 53.55 21.13
N LEU A 155 18.32 53.60 20.32
CA LEU A 155 18.30 53.12 18.95
C LEU A 155 18.06 51.61 18.90
N ALA A 156 18.77 50.86 19.75
CA ALA A 156 18.60 49.40 19.87
C ALA A 156 17.19 49.03 20.34
N GLU A 157 16.62 49.78 21.28
CA GLU A 157 15.24 49.61 21.73
C GLU A 157 14.24 49.86 20.59
N ALA A 158 14.41 50.95 19.83
CA ALA A 158 13.54 51.27 18.70
C ALA A 158 13.63 50.20 17.60
N GLN A 159 14.83 49.64 17.35
CA GLN A 159 15.02 48.53 16.44
C GLN A 159 14.30 47.26 16.92
N SER A 160 14.39 46.94 18.21
CA SER A 160 13.70 45.81 18.80
C SER A 160 12.19 45.92 18.70
N ARG A 161 11.62 47.15 18.95
CA ARG A 161 10.20 47.42 18.76
C ARG A 161 9.74 47.27 17.31
N LEU A 162 10.59 47.65 16.34
CA LEU A 162 10.29 47.43 14.92
C LEU A 162 10.21 45.93 14.60
N LEU A 163 11.18 45.13 15.08
CA LEU A 163 11.17 43.67 14.86
C LEU A 163 9.94 43.02 15.49
N GLN A 164 9.54 43.44 16.69
CA GLN A 164 8.32 42.99 17.35
C GLN A 164 7.09 43.27 16.49
N ALA A 165 6.92 44.52 16.02
CA ALA A 165 5.79 44.93 15.20
C ALA A 165 5.76 44.15 13.86
N GLN A 166 6.90 43.89 13.26
CA GLN A 166 6.99 43.03 12.06
C GLN A 166 6.49 41.63 12.33
N ALA A 167 6.86 41.04 13.48
CA ALA A 167 6.39 39.70 13.87
C ALA A 167 4.87 39.67 14.10
N GLU A 168 4.30 40.74 14.69
CA GLU A 168 2.85 40.85 14.90
C GLU A 168 2.08 40.94 13.57
N VAL A 169 2.58 41.72 12.58
CA VAL A 169 2.02 41.71 11.21
C VAL A 169 2.06 40.32 10.61
N LYS A 170 3.19 39.65 10.69
CA LYS A 170 3.34 38.28 10.13
C LYS A 170 2.38 37.28 10.77
N GLN A 171 2.19 37.37 12.09
CA GLN A 171 1.23 36.52 12.80
C GLN A 171 -0.22 36.79 12.35
N ALA A 172 -0.60 38.09 12.21
CA ALA A 172 -1.92 38.45 11.72
C ALA A 172 -2.17 38.00 10.29
N GLU A 173 -1.18 38.12 9.41
CA GLU A 173 -1.23 37.59 8.03
C GLU A 173 -1.43 36.09 7.99
N LEU A 174 -0.69 35.33 8.79
CA LEU A 174 -0.84 33.86 8.85
C LEU A 174 -2.24 33.47 9.32
N LYS A 175 -2.79 34.13 10.34
CA LYS A 175 -4.16 33.89 10.80
C LYS A 175 -5.18 34.19 9.70
N LEU A 176 -5.00 35.29 8.97
CA LEU A 176 -5.86 35.66 7.85
C LEU A 176 -5.75 34.64 6.69
N GLN A 177 -4.55 34.19 6.36
CA GLN A 177 -4.36 33.16 5.34
C GLN A 177 -5.06 31.85 5.71
N ARG A 178 -5.07 31.49 7.00
CA ARG A 178 -5.71 30.26 7.51
C ARG A 178 -7.23 30.28 7.50
N THR A 179 -7.86 31.46 7.25
CA THR A 179 -9.31 31.51 6.99
C THR A 179 -9.70 30.91 5.66
N VAL A 180 -8.74 30.68 4.76
CA VAL A 180 -8.96 30.04 3.48
C VAL A 180 -8.29 28.69 3.50
N ILE A 181 -9.08 27.63 3.70
CA ILE A 181 -8.62 26.25 3.74
C ILE A 181 -8.39 25.77 2.31
N ARG A 182 -7.16 25.36 2.01
CA ARG A 182 -6.74 24.89 0.69
C ARG A 182 -6.34 23.43 0.71
N ALA A 183 -6.50 22.80 -0.44
CA ALA A 183 -6.07 21.42 -0.67
C ALA A 183 -4.53 21.26 -0.60
N PRO A 184 -3.98 20.40 0.26
CA PRO A 184 -2.54 20.20 0.37
C PRO A 184 -1.93 19.42 -0.81
N TYR A 185 -2.73 18.65 -1.51
CA TYR A 185 -2.39 17.81 -2.66
C TYR A 185 -3.59 17.70 -3.60
N ALA A 186 -3.42 17.09 -4.76
CA ALA A 186 -4.52 16.72 -5.66
C ALA A 186 -5.21 15.45 -5.15
N GLY A 187 -6.53 15.47 -5.02
CA GLY A 187 -7.23 14.39 -4.35
C GLY A 187 -8.74 14.39 -4.54
N MET A 188 -9.40 13.64 -3.67
CA MET A 188 -10.84 13.49 -3.60
C MET A 188 -11.34 13.63 -2.16
N ILE A 189 -12.56 14.13 -2.00
CA ILE A 189 -13.23 14.23 -0.70
C ILE A 189 -13.82 12.86 -0.34
N SER A 190 -13.44 12.33 0.83
CA SER A 190 -13.98 11.10 1.41
C SER A 190 -15.20 11.37 2.31
N ALA A 191 -15.14 12.47 3.09
CA ALA A 191 -16.22 12.86 3.97
C ALA A 191 -16.23 14.38 4.18
N THR A 192 -17.41 14.95 4.31
CA THR A 192 -17.64 16.35 4.72
C THR A 192 -18.22 16.37 6.13
N MET A 193 -17.75 17.29 6.98
CA MET A 193 -18.11 17.36 8.39
C MET A 193 -18.53 18.77 8.82
N VAL A 194 -18.76 19.65 7.85
CA VAL A 194 -19.07 21.07 8.10
C VAL A 194 -20.00 21.59 7.03
N ASP A 195 -20.89 22.52 7.43
CA ASP A 195 -21.86 23.18 6.55
C ASP A 195 -21.67 24.71 6.55
N VAL A 196 -22.18 25.35 5.50
CA VAL A 196 -22.21 26.84 5.40
C VAL A 196 -23.03 27.44 6.54
N GLY A 197 -22.51 28.46 7.17
CA GLY A 197 -23.12 29.10 8.35
C GLY A 197 -22.73 28.49 9.68
N GLN A 198 -22.06 27.32 9.69
CA GLN A 198 -21.60 26.70 10.92
C GLN A 198 -20.40 27.45 11.51
N TYR A 199 -20.37 27.60 12.82
CA TYR A 199 -19.20 28.12 13.54
C TYR A 199 -18.24 26.97 13.84
N VAL A 200 -16.97 27.15 13.46
CA VAL A 200 -15.89 26.16 13.71
C VAL A 200 -14.86 26.75 14.67
N THR A 201 -14.31 25.92 15.52
CA THR A 201 -13.22 26.26 16.45
C THR A 201 -11.89 25.75 15.92
N ILE A 202 -10.78 26.19 16.52
CA ILE A 202 -9.46 25.66 16.22
C ILE A 202 -9.45 24.15 16.53
N GLY A 203 -8.95 23.35 15.58
CA GLY A 203 -8.92 21.88 15.66
C GLY A 203 -10.23 21.20 15.25
N ALA A 204 -11.29 21.93 14.90
CA ALA A 204 -12.53 21.35 14.39
C ALA A 204 -12.26 20.58 13.10
N ARG A 205 -12.82 19.37 12.98
CA ARG A 205 -12.73 18.53 11.79
C ARG A 205 -13.68 19.10 10.72
N LEU A 206 -13.14 19.39 9.56
CA LEU A 206 -13.88 19.98 8.45
C LEU A 206 -14.29 18.94 7.40
N GLY A 207 -13.45 17.94 7.20
CA GLY A 207 -13.67 16.87 6.25
C GLY A 207 -12.49 15.94 6.15
N GLU A 208 -12.63 14.89 5.36
CA GLU A 208 -11.60 13.92 5.11
C GLU A 208 -11.29 13.85 3.62
N THR A 209 -10.01 13.85 3.27
CA THR A 209 -9.54 13.82 1.89
C THR A 209 -8.52 12.70 1.70
N PHE A 210 -8.39 12.23 0.48
CA PHE A 210 -7.33 11.30 0.11
C PHE A 210 -6.72 11.65 -1.25
N ALA A 211 -5.42 11.34 -1.39
CA ALA A 211 -4.69 11.54 -2.63
C ALA A 211 -5.07 10.47 -3.67
N ILE A 212 -5.08 10.86 -4.95
CA ILE A 212 -5.49 10.02 -6.07
C ILE A 212 -4.37 9.73 -7.06
N ASP A 213 -3.15 10.16 -6.75
CA ASP A 213 -1.96 9.91 -7.55
C ASP A 213 -1.47 8.46 -7.45
N PHE A 214 -1.52 7.89 -6.25
CA PHE A 214 -1.14 6.52 -5.96
C PHE A 214 -2.14 5.83 -5.04
N ALA A 215 -2.35 4.54 -5.28
CA ALA A 215 -3.01 3.64 -4.35
C ALA A 215 -2.04 2.55 -3.91
N GLU A 216 -2.17 2.10 -2.68
CA GLU A 216 -1.39 1.03 -2.09
C GLU A 216 -2.28 -0.17 -1.74
N ILE A 217 -1.72 -1.35 -1.89
CA ILE A 217 -2.35 -2.61 -1.51
C ILE A 217 -1.40 -3.36 -0.58
N ARG A 218 -1.86 -3.64 0.63
CA ARG A 218 -1.13 -4.46 1.60
C ARG A 218 -1.39 -5.93 1.30
N LEU A 219 -0.32 -6.65 0.95
CA LEU A 219 -0.36 -8.04 0.54
C LEU A 219 0.25 -8.91 1.63
N PRO A 220 -0.54 -9.69 2.38
CA PRO A 220 -0.02 -10.63 3.37
C PRO A 220 0.74 -11.76 2.68
N MET A 221 1.96 -12.04 3.15
CA MET A 221 2.86 -13.06 2.64
C MET A 221 3.37 -13.93 3.79
N THR A 222 3.33 -15.25 3.59
CA THR A 222 3.98 -16.20 4.50
C THR A 222 5.48 -16.30 4.20
N ASP A 223 6.29 -16.85 5.12
CA ASP A 223 7.73 -17.08 4.88
C ASP A 223 7.97 -17.96 3.63
N LYS A 224 7.08 -18.93 3.39
CA LYS A 224 7.12 -19.79 2.20
C LYS A 224 6.89 -18.98 0.92
N ASP A 225 6.01 -17.99 0.96
CA ASP A 225 5.74 -17.13 -0.18
C ASP A 225 6.88 -16.16 -0.43
N LEU A 226 7.44 -15.59 0.64
CA LEU A 226 8.62 -14.73 0.55
C LEU A 226 9.83 -15.46 -0.05
N SER A 227 10.05 -16.73 0.33
CA SER A 227 11.11 -17.55 -0.26
C SER A 227 10.95 -17.79 -1.76
N LYS A 228 9.70 -17.91 -2.26
CA LYS A 228 9.40 -18.01 -3.70
C LYS A 228 9.65 -16.69 -4.44
N LEU A 229 9.49 -15.57 -3.76
CA LEU A 229 9.83 -14.26 -4.31
C LEU A 229 11.34 -14.02 -4.36
N GLY A 230 12.13 -14.84 -3.65
CA GLY A 230 13.58 -14.65 -3.50
C GLY A 230 13.92 -13.60 -2.46
N TRP A 231 12.98 -13.26 -1.57
CA TRP A 231 13.17 -12.27 -0.53
C TRP A 231 13.48 -12.94 0.81
N SER A 232 14.42 -12.37 1.54
CA SER A 232 14.76 -12.76 2.90
C SER A 232 14.74 -11.53 3.81
N ALA A 233 14.12 -11.66 4.97
CA ALA A 233 14.08 -10.58 5.95
C ALA A 233 15.47 -10.13 6.46
N THR A 234 16.47 -11.00 6.31
CA THR A 234 17.86 -10.76 6.72
C THR A 234 18.72 -10.13 5.64
N SER A 235 18.28 -10.13 4.38
CA SER A 235 19.03 -9.50 3.30
C SER A 235 18.66 -8.02 3.19
N ALA A 236 19.66 -7.16 3.26
CA ALA A 236 19.51 -5.73 2.92
C ALA A 236 19.24 -5.48 1.43
N ASP A 237 19.04 -6.56 0.67
CA ASP A 237 18.83 -6.50 -0.76
C ASP A 237 17.39 -6.06 -1.07
N GLN A 238 17.25 -4.79 -1.38
CA GLN A 238 16.00 -4.18 -1.85
C GLN A 238 15.77 -4.41 -3.36
N SER A 239 16.56 -5.28 -4.00
CA SER A 239 16.51 -5.50 -5.46
C SER A 239 15.16 -6.04 -5.96
N ILE A 240 14.34 -6.59 -5.06
CA ILE A 240 12.98 -7.07 -5.37
C ILE A 240 12.00 -5.91 -5.54
N PHE A 241 12.23 -4.81 -4.81
CA PHE A 241 11.36 -3.65 -4.90
C PHE A 241 11.63 -2.88 -6.21
N ASN A 242 10.59 -2.34 -6.81
CA ASN A 242 10.58 -1.65 -8.10
C ASN A 242 10.87 -2.51 -9.33
N LYS A 243 11.24 -3.79 -9.19
CA LYS A 243 11.42 -4.74 -10.31
C LYS A 243 10.27 -5.74 -10.45
N ASN A 244 9.68 -6.18 -9.33
CA ASN A 244 8.63 -7.18 -9.38
C ASN A 244 7.28 -6.56 -9.69
N MET A 245 6.78 -6.89 -10.87
CA MET A 245 5.44 -6.53 -11.30
C MET A 245 4.41 -7.39 -10.57
N VAL A 246 3.38 -6.73 -10.08
CA VAL A 246 2.22 -7.34 -9.45
C VAL A 246 1.02 -7.13 -10.37
N GLN A 247 0.42 -8.22 -10.80
CA GLN A 247 -0.84 -8.18 -11.53
C GLN A 247 -1.99 -8.22 -10.53
N LEU A 248 -2.77 -7.16 -10.47
CA LEU A 248 -3.97 -7.07 -9.66
C LEU A 248 -5.17 -7.45 -10.50
N LYS A 249 -6.12 -8.19 -9.93
CA LYS A 249 -7.38 -8.58 -10.58
C LYS A 249 -8.52 -8.29 -9.64
N SER A 250 -9.60 -7.75 -10.18
CA SER A 250 -10.86 -7.61 -9.48
C SER A 250 -12.01 -7.73 -10.48
N THR A 251 -13.20 -8.05 -9.99
CA THR A 251 -14.41 -8.08 -10.82
C THR A 251 -15.11 -6.73 -10.73
N VAL A 252 -15.25 -6.06 -11.85
CA VAL A 252 -15.95 -4.79 -11.98
C VAL A 252 -17.11 -5.00 -12.97
N ASN A 253 -18.33 -4.74 -12.55
CA ASN A 253 -19.55 -4.95 -13.38
C ASN A 253 -19.67 -6.36 -14.01
N GLY A 254 -19.15 -7.40 -13.33
CA GLY A 254 -19.18 -8.78 -13.84
C GLY A 254 -18.00 -9.16 -14.74
N GLU A 255 -17.15 -8.22 -15.10
CA GLU A 255 -15.95 -8.46 -15.91
C GLU A 255 -14.69 -8.47 -15.06
N ILE A 256 -13.74 -9.33 -15.40
CA ILE A 256 -12.45 -9.38 -14.74
C ILE A 256 -11.54 -8.30 -15.33
N VAL A 257 -11.25 -7.30 -14.52
CA VAL A 257 -10.33 -6.22 -14.88
C VAL A 257 -8.97 -6.43 -14.21
N THR A 258 -7.93 -6.04 -14.94
CA THR A 258 -6.54 -6.22 -14.50
C THR A 258 -5.83 -4.87 -14.43
N TRP A 259 -5.13 -4.62 -13.30
CA TRP A 259 -4.23 -3.47 -13.14
C TRP A 259 -2.82 -3.97 -12.88
N GLN A 260 -1.85 -3.13 -13.23
CA GLN A 260 -0.45 -3.39 -12.91
C GLN A 260 -0.03 -2.56 -11.71
N ALA A 261 0.68 -3.20 -10.80
CA ALA A 261 1.27 -2.59 -9.63
C ALA A 261 2.75 -2.99 -9.52
N VAL A 262 3.47 -2.26 -8.71
CA VAL A 262 4.88 -2.53 -8.42
C VAL A 262 5.04 -2.73 -6.92
N LEU A 263 5.82 -3.72 -6.49
CA LEU A 263 6.20 -3.86 -5.09
C LEU A 263 7.15 -2.71 -4.73
N VAL A 264 6.78 -1.93 -3.70
CA VAL A 264 7.57 -0.75 -3.30
C VAL A 264 8.31 -0.95 -1.98
N ARG A 265 7.76 -1.72 -1.05
CA ARG A 265 8.36 -1.95 0.26
C ARG A 265 7.77 -3.16 0.98
N SER A 266 8.46 -3.58 2.03
CA SER A 266 7.95 -4.42 3.09
C SER A 266 7.66 -3.54 4.32
N GLU A 267 6.66 -3.90 5.12
CA GLU A 267 6.38 -3.19 6.38
C GLU A 267 7.39 -3.51 7.49
N GLY A 268 8.27 -4.51 7.28
CA GLY A 268 9.35 -4.85 8.22
C GLY A 268 8.89 -5.48 9.53
N THR A 269 7.58 -5.70 9.70
CA THR A 269 6.97 -6.30 10.89
C THR A 269 6.22 -7.57 10.52
N ILE A 270 6.25 -8.56 11.43
CA ILE A 270 5.44 -9.77 11.32
C ILE A 270 4.24 -9.61 12.22
N GLU A 271 3.06 -9.78 11.67
CA GLU A 271 1.83 -9.80 12.46
C GLU A 271 1.76 -11.09 13.27
N GLN A 272 1.70 -10.94 14.60
CA GLN A 272 1.83 -12.10 15.54
C GLN A 272 0.66 -13.08 15.43
N SER A 273 -0.55 -12.59 15.13
CA SER A 273 -1.76 -13.43 15.06
C SER A 273 -1.75 -14.36 13.85
N SER A 274 -1.31 -13.88 12.71
CA SER A 274 -1.35 -14.57 11.42
C SER A 274 0.01 -15.07 10.94
N ARG A 275 1.11 -14.61 11.58
CA ARG A 275 2.51 -14.90 11.19
C ARG A 275 2.81 -14.56 9.73
N VAL A 276 2.20 -13.51 9.24
CA VAL A 276 2.45 -12.98 7.90
C VAL A 276 3.22 -11.67 7.96
N GLN A 277 3.98 -11.40 6.92
CA GLN A 277 4.59 -10.13 6.67
C GLN A 277 3.88 -9.44 5.52
N TYR A 278 3.65 -8.14 5.65
CA TYR A 278 3.01 -7.38 4.59
C TYR A 278 4.02 -6.82 3.61
N LEU A 279 3.83 -7.13 2.32
CA LEU A 279 4.45 -6.42 1.22
C LEU A 279 3.45 -5.40 0.68
N VAL A 280 3.94 -4.23 0.31
CA VAL A 280 3.11 -3.15 -0.21
C VAL A 280 3.33 -3.03 -1.71
N ALA A 281 2.25 -3.20 -2.45
CA ALA A 281 2.20 -2.94 -3.88
C ALA A 281 1.55 -1.57 -4.13
N GLN A 282 2.08 -0.81 -5.10
CA GLN A 282 1.62 0.52 -5.45
C GLN A 282 1.12 0.56 -6.90
N VAL A 283 -0.03 1.18 -7.11
CA VAL A 283 -0.63 1.46 -8.41
C VAL A 283 -0.57 2.96 -8.66
N ALA A 284 0.03 3.35 -9.78
CA ALA A 284 0.01 4.75 -10.21
C ALA A 284 -1.29 5.06 -10.95
N ASP A 285 -1.83 6.26 -10.72
CA ASP A 285 -3.06 6.78 -11.32
C ASP A 285 -4.23 5.77 -11.25
N PRO A 286 -4.66 5.34 -10.04
CA PRO A 286 -5.71 4.33 -9.89
C PRO A 286 -7.04 4.79 -10.48
N TYR A 287 -7.30 6.10 -10.50
CA TYR A 287 -8.54 6.70 -11.04
C TYR A 287 -8.48 7.00 -12.53
N ASN A 288 -7.32 6.72 -13.21
CA ASN A 288 -7.10 6.99 -14.64
C ASN A 288 -7.40 8.45 -15.02
N ILE A 289 -6.96 9.39 -14.18
CA ILE A 289 -7.20 10.83 -14.40
C ILE A 289 -6.42 11.35 -15.60
N LYS A 290 -5.23 10.78 -15.82
CA LYS A 290 -4.38 11.14 -16.97
C LYS A 290 -4.90 10.57 -18.30
N GLY A 291 -5.87 9.65 -18.28
CA GLY A 291 -6.49 9.06 -19.46
C GLY A 291 -5.53 8.31 -20.38
N VAL A 292 -4.38 7.86 -19.86
CA VAL A 292 -3.30 7.25 -20.66
C VAL A 292 -3.65 5.82 -21.08
N VAL A 293 -4.50 5.15 -20.31
CA VAL A 293 -4.87 3.74 -20.53
C VAL A 293 -6.39 3.60 -20.50
N ASP A 294 -6.95 2.93 -21.51
CA ASP A 294 -8.37 2.58 -21.50
C ASP A 294 -8.62 1.43 -20.52
N ARG A 295 -8.81 1.78 -19.24
CA ARG A 295 -9.10 0.84 -18.17
C ARG A 295 -10.08 1.43 -17.16
N PRO A 296 -10.94 0.62 -16.53
CA PRO A 296 -11.79 1.06 -15.43
C PRO A 296 -10.97 1.60 -14.26
N ARG A 297 -11.59 2.52 -13.50
CA ARG A 297 -11.00 3.08 -12.29
C ARG A 297 -10.84 1.99 -11.23
N LEU A 298 -9.71 2.02 -10.53
CA LEU A 298 -9.49 1.18 -9.36
C LEU A 298 -9.89 2.00 -8.12
N LEU A 299 -11.08 1.75 -7.61
CA LEU A 299 -11.62 2.52 -6.49
C LEU A 299 -10.93 2.16 -5.18
N ILE A 300 -10.67 3.17 -4.36
CA ILE A 300 -10.23 2.98 -2.97
C ILE A 300 -11.31 2.18 -2.22
N GLY A 301 -10.89 1.22 -1.39
CA GLY A 301 -11.79 0.27 -0.72
C GLY A 301 -12.07 -1.01 -1.49
N SER A 302 -11.75 -1.07 -2.80
CA SER A 302 -11.92 -2.30 -3.59
C SER A 302 -11.05 -3.43 -3.07
N PHE A 303 -11.59 -4.65 -3.12
CA PHE A 303 -10.82 -5.86 -2.84
C PHE A 303 -10.23 -6.40 -4.15
N VAL A 304 -8.93 -6.75 -4.12
CA VAL A 304 -8.20 -7.23 -5.29
C VAL A 304 -7.42 -8.50 -4.98
N GLU A 305 -7.38 -9.40 -5.95
CA GLU A 305 -6.44 -10.52 -5.97
C GLU A 305 -5.14 -10.04 -6.62
N ALA A 306 -4.01 -10.38 -6.00
CA ALA A 306 -2.68 -10.02 -6.45
C ALA A 306 -1.89 -11.26 -6.88
N MET A 307 -1.30 -11.20 -8.06
CA MET A 307 -0.36 -12.18 -8.55
C MET A 307 1.02 -11.54 -8.61
N VAL A 308 1.89 -11.91 -7.68
CA VAL A 308 3.25 -11.37 -7.58
C VAL A 308 4.20 -12.28 -8.34
N SER A 309 4.98 -11.70 -9.26
CA SER A 309 6.03 -12.41 -9.99
C SER A 309 7.22 -12.67 -9.07
N GLY A 310 7.60 -13.93 -8.91
CA GLY A 310 8.70 -14.37 -8.07
C GLY A 310 9.98 -14.66 -8.86
N LYS A 311 10.89 -15.40 -8.20
CA LYS A 311 12.17 -15.79 -8.81
C LYS A 311 12.00 -16.71 -10.01
N MET A 312 12.91 -16.61 -10.95
CA MET A 312 13.04 -17.55 -12.04
C MET A 312 13.77 -18.80 -11.51
N ILE A 313 13.28 -19.97 -11.92
CA ILE A 313 13.95 -21.25 -11.66
C ILE A 313 14.28 -21.87 -13.01
N ASP A 314 15.53 -22.17 -13.19
CA ASP A 314 16.05 -22.80 -14.41
C ASP A 314 16.04 -24.33 -14.30
N ASP A 315 16.10 -25.02 -15.41
CA ASP A 315 16.24 -26.46 -15.49
C ASP A 315 15.15 -27.29 -14.79
N VAL A 316 13.91 -26.78 -14.76
CA VAL A 316 12.77 -27.47 -14.16
C VAL A 316 11.83 -28.09 -15.20
N TYR A 317 11.20 -29.20 -14.83
CA TYR A 317 10.15 -29.80 -15.62
C TYR A 317 8.79 -29.34 -15.14
N THR A 318 7.97 -28.79 -16.05
CA THR A 318 6.59 -28.42 -15.75
C THR A 318 5.67 -29.60 -16.03
N LEU A 319 5.01 -30.10 -15.00
CA LEU A 319 4.13 -31.26 -15.07
C LEU A 319 2.68 -30.88 -14.86
N PRO A 320 1.73 -31.41 -15.63
CA PRO A 320 0.33 -31.27 -15.33
C PRO A 320 0.00 -32.03 -14.02
N ARG A 321 -0.85 -31.44 -13.19
CA ARG A 321 -1.14 -31.95 -11.84
C ARG A 321 -1.63 -33.40 -11.81
N HIS A 322 -2.30 -33.86 -12.86
CA HIS A 322 -2.81 -35.25 -12.98
C HIS A 322 -1.69 -36.28 -13.22
N ALA A 323 -0.50 -35.87 -13.64
CA ALA A 323 0.65 -36.75 -13.77
C ALA A 323 1.30 -37.06 -12.41
N LEU A 324 1.01 -36.27 -11.38
CA LEU A 324 1.49 -36.49 -10.02
C LEU A 324 0.55 -37.46 -9.30
N ARG A 325 1.08 -38.63 -8.89
CA ARG A 325 0.36 -39.66 -8.13
C ARG A 325 0.62 -39.52 -6.62
N SER A 326 -0.10 -40.35 -5.85
CA SER A 326 0.12 -40.44 -4.40
C SER A 326 1.61 -40.67 -4.09
N ASN A 327 2.09 -40.14 -2.96
CA ASN A 327 3.50 -40.20 -2.54
C ASN A 327 4.50 -39.45 -3.42
N ASN A 328 4.06 -38.34 -4.07
CA ASN A 328 4.93 -37.46 -4.85
C ASN A 328 5.64 -38.17 -6.06
N ARG A 329 5.04 -39.22 -6.60
CA ARG A 329 5.59 -39.97 -7.73
C ARG A 329 4.97 -39.49 -9.04
N VAL A 330 5.80 -39.39 -10.07
CA VAL A 330 5.37 -39.02 -11.42
C VAL A 330 5.23 -40.30 -12.27
N ALA A 331 4.07 -40.42 -12.93
CA ALA A 331 3.85 -41.51 -13.88
C ALA A 331 4.54 -41.16 -15.21
N THR A 332 5.50 -41.94 -15.60
CA THR A 332 6.23 -41.85 -16.88
C THR A 332 6.07 -43.14 -17.70
N VAL A 333 6.25 -43.05 -19.01
CA VAL A 333 6.28 -44.20 -19.90
C VAL A 333 7.71 -44.34 -20.38
N ASP A 334 8.28 -45.56 -20.23
CA ASP A 334 9.63 -45.88 -20.69
C ASP A 334 9.68 -46.21 -22.21
N SER A 335 10.87 -46.52 -22.72
CA SER A 335 11.10 -46.92 -24.12
C SER A 335 10.31 -48.17 -24.55
N ASP A 336 9.96 -49.03 -23.60
CA ASP A 336 9.22 -50.28 -23.82
C ASP A 336 7.70 -50.10 -23.67
N GLN A 337 7.25 -48.84 -23.66
CA GLN A 337 5.83 -48.44 -23.47
C GLN A 337 5.21 -48.90 -22.15
N ARG A 338 6.03 -49.12 -21.13
CA ARG A 338 5.57 -49.51 -19.80
C ARG A 338 5.49 -48.33 -18.86
N LEU A 339 4.44 -48.32 -18.02
CA LEU A 339 4.25 -47.31 -17.00
C LEU A 339 5.29 -47.47 -15.89
N LYS A 340 6.08 -46.43 -15.63
CA LYS A 340 7.06 -46.35 -14.56
C LYS A 340 6.73 -45.18 -13.62
N LEU A 341 6.84 -45.41 -12.33
CA LEU A 341 6.67 -44.36 -11.34
C LEU A 341 8.06 -43.88 -10.88
N LEU A 342 8.40 -42.66 -11.23
CA LEU A 342 9.62 -41.99 -10.76
C LEU A 342 9.32 -41.24 -9.45
N ALA A 343 10.25 -41.26 -8.49
CA ALA A 343 10.16 -40.58 -7.21
C ALA A 343 10.67 -39.12 -7.31
#